data_b5511125066bead8acbb82797e23a11e
#
_entry.id   b5511125066bead8acbb82797e23a11e
#
_cell.length_a   1.000
_cell.length_b   1.000
_cell.length_c   1.000
_cell.angle_alpha   90.00
_cell.angle_beta   90.00
_cell.angle_gamma   90.00
#
_symmetry.space_group_name_H-M   'P 1'
#
loop_
_entity.id
_entity.type
_entity.pdbx_description
1 polymer ?
#
loop_
_entity_poly.entity_id
_entity_poly.type
_entity_poly.pdbx_seq_one_letter_code
_entity_poly.pdbx_strand_id
1 'polypeptide(L)'
;MKPTEKLKWNKFDATWMLNLFGTAVGAGVLFLPINAGMGGFWPLVLMAIIVGPMTYFALRGLAYFVLSSKNPGSDITEVVEEHFGKTAGKLITLLYFFAIFPILLIYGNGITNTVDSFIVNQLGMASPNRAILSFVLIAVLISVMLFNEKVMLKITEWLVYPLVLILFALSIYLIPEWNGAMLHEFPTAGGFVTTLWLTIPVLVFSFNHSPAISSFTCSQFREYKTFDGAERHIGHTEKGTSTILLFFVMFFVFSCVLTLTPEELVAAKAQNISILSFLANKFDNPYISYFGPLVAFLAITSSFFGHYMGAREGLEGLYLKIKGESVNRKKLNYATALFFLLTLWGVAIINPSILGLIESLGGPIIAMILF
;
A
#
# COMPACT_ATOMS: atom_id res chain seq x y z
N MET A 1 -24.49 17.73 26.44
CA MET A 1 -23.54 17.60 25.36
C MET A 1 -22.85 18.95 25.15
N LYS A 2 -21.55 19.09 25.45
CA LYS A 2 -20.81 20.30 25.09
C LYS A 2 -20.77 20.37 23.56
N PRO A 3 -20.89 21.58 22.94
CA PRO A 3 -20.76 21.71 21.48
C PRO A 3 -19.44 21.14 21.06
N THR A 4 -19.45 20.22 20.09
CA THR A 4 -18.24 19.64 19.52
C THR A 4 -17.46 20.77 18.82
N GLU A 5 -16.44 21.27 19.49
CA GLU A 5 -15.48 22.18 18.91
C GLU A 5 -14.94 21.53 17.63
N LYS A 6 -15.07 22.21 16.48
CA LYS A 6 -14.56 21.68 15.20
C LYS A 6 -13.06 21.48 15.35
N LEU A 7 -12.62 20.23 15.26
CA LEU A 7 -11.20 19.90 15.24
C LEU A 7 -10.53 20.66 14.10
N LYS A 8 -9.48 21.41 14.40
CA LYS A 8 -8.67 22.10 13.41
C LYS A 8 -7.54 21.18 12.97
N TRP A 9 -7.33 21.10 11.67
CA TRP A 9 -6.16 20.46 11.12
C TRP A 9 -4.88 21.11 11.65
N ASN A 10 -3.95 20.30 12.09
CA ASN A 10 -2.61 20.74 12.46
C ASN A 10 -1.56 20.01 11.59
N LYS A 11 -0.31 20.45 11.69
CA LYS A 11 0.77 19.89 10.89
C LYS A 11 1.03 18.41 11.22
N PHE A 12 0.87 18.00 12.47
CA PHE A 12 1.08 16.62 12.91
C PHE A 12 0.07 15.67 12.27
N ASP A 13 -1.23 16.02 12.33
CA ASP A 13 -2.29 15.22 11.69
C ASP A 13 -2.12 15.18 10.17
N ALA A 14 -1.74 16.30 9.55
CA ALA A 14 -1.48 16.35 8.11
C ALA A 14 -0.29 15.47 7.70
N THR A 15 0.79 15.45 8.49
CA THR A 15 1.94 14.57 8.23
C THR A 15 1.52 13.10 8.31
N TRP A 16 0.74 12.72 9.31
CA TRP A 16 0.24 11.35 9.41
C TRP A 16 -0.73 11.00 8.29
N MET A 17 -1.63 11.89 7.92
CA MET A 17 -2.53 11.70 6.77
C MET A 17 -1.72 11.36 5.48
N LEU A 18 -0.65 12.11 5.22
CA LEU A 18 0.22 11.85 4.06
C LEU A 18 1.03 10.55 4.20
N ASN A 19 1.49 10.19 5.40
CA ASN A 19 2.19 8.93 5.61
C ASN A 19 1.25 7.72 5.42
N LEU A 20 0.02 7.78 5.92
CA LEU A 20 -1.00 6.75 5.69
C LEU A 20 -1.37 6.65 4.20
N PHE A 21 -1.54 7.79 3.52
CA PHE A 21 -1.72 7.84 2.07
C PHE A 21 -0.56 7.16 1.33
N GLY A 22 0.69 7.54 1.66
CA GLY A 22 1.88 6.94 1.04
C GLY A 22 2.04 5.46 1.34
N THR A 23 1.57 4.98 2.50
CA THR A 23 1.53 3.54 2.82
C THR A 23 0.54 2.80 1.93
N ALA A 24 -0.64 3.37 1.68
CA ALA A 24 -1.66 2.75 0.81
C ALA A 24 -1.28 2.80 -0.67
N VAL A 25 -0.77 3.96 -1.15
CA VAL A 25 -0.46 4.15 -2.58
C VAL A 25 0.85 3.44 -2.94
N GLY A 26 0.74 2.23 -3.40
CA GLY A 26 1.86 1.36 -3.77
C GLY A 26 1.52 0.48 -4.97
N ALA A 27 2.09 -0.72 -5.03
CA ALA A 27 1.84 -1.67 -6.11
C ALA A 27 0.34 -1.95 -6.32
N GLY A 28 -0.46 -2.02 -5.24
CA GLY A 28 -1.91 -2.20 -5.35
C GLY A 28 -2.55 -1.19 -6.29
N VAL A 29 -2.32 0.09 -6.04
CA VAL A 29 -2.85 1.20 -6.85
C VAL A 29 -2.34 1.13 -8.29
N LEU A 30 -1.08 0.74 -8.49
CA LEU A 30 -0.47 0.66 -9.83
C LEU A 30 -0.93 -0.54 -10.65
N PHE A 31 -1.50 -1.57 -10.02
CA PHE A 31 -2.06 -2.74 -10.68
C PHE A 31 -3.60 -2.77 -10.69
N LEU A 32 -4.25 -1.92 -9.89
CA LEU A 32 -5.71 -1.83 -9.81
C LEU A 32 -6.35 -1.50 -11.17
N PRO A 33 -5.84 -0.55 -11.99
CA PRO A 33 -6.41 -0.29 -13.32
C PRO A 33 -6.41 -1.52 -14.23
N ILE A 34 -5.35 -2.35 -14.15
CA ILE A 34 -5.24 -3.58 -14.93
C ILE A 34 -6.32 -4.59 -14.51
N ASN A 35 -6.40 -4.87 -13.20
CA ASN A 35 -7.35 -5.86 -12.67
C ASN A 35 -8.81 -5.39 -12.82
N ALA A 36 -9.10 -4.17 -12.32
CA ALA A 36 -10.46 -3.63 -12.33
C ALA A 36 -10.94 -3.28 -13.75
N GLY A 37 -10.04 -2.76 -14.60
CA GLY A 37 -10.36 -2.42 -15.99
C GLY A 37 -10.71 -3.65 -16.83
N MET A 38 -10.01 -4.76 -16.66
CA MET A 38 -10.35 -6.04 -17.31
C MET A 38 -11.78 -6.51 -16.98
N GLY A 39 -12.33 -6.10 -15.85
CA GLY A 39 -13.70 -6.41 -15.44
C GLY A 39 -14.75 -5.45 -15.99
N GLY A 40 -14.36 -4.37 -16.65
CA GLY A 40 -15.22 -3.37 -17.23
C GLY A 40 -15.44 -2.13 -16.36
N PHE A 41 -15.89 -1.06 -16.99
CA PHE A 41 -16.05 0.25 -16.36
C PHE A 41 -17.13 0.28 -15.25
N TRP A 42 -18.28 -0.35 -15.48
CA TRP A 42 -19.42 -0.24 -14.58
C TRP A 42 -19.24 -0.92 -13.22
N PRO A 43 -18.64 -2.13 -13.14
CA PRO A 43 -18.22 -2.67 -11.85
C PRO A 43 -17.24 -1.75 -11.09
N LEU A 44 -16.33 -1.07 -11.81
CA LEU A 44 -15.39 -0.12 -11.21
C LEU A 44 -16.10 1.10 -10.58
N VAL A 45 -17.17 1.61 -11.21
CA VAL A 45 -17.98 2.70 -10.62
C VAL A 45 -18.60 2.28 -9.29
N LEU A 46 -19.16 1.07 -9.20
CA LEU A 46 -19.70 0.56 -7.95
C LEU A 46 -18.62 0.39 -6.88
N MET A 47 -17.45 -0.13 -7.27
CA MET A 47 -16.30 -0.26 -6.36
C MET A 47 -15.84 1.09 -5.81
N ALA A 48 -15.83 2.14 -6.64
CA ALA A 48 -15.48 3.50 -6.20
C ALA A 48 -16.42 4.04 -5.11
N ILE A 49 -17.70 3.69 -5.18
CA ILE A 49 -18.70 4.08 -4.17
C ILE A 49 -18.45 3.34 -2.85
N ILE A 50 -18.08 2.07 -2.91
CA ILE A 50 -17.95 1.20 -1.73
C ILE A 50 -16.62 1.44 -1.00
N VAL A 51 -15.52 1.65 -1.74
CA VAL A 51 -14.17 1.62 -1.17
C VAL A 51 -13.91 2.72 -0.15
N GLY A 52 -14.47 3.91 -0.35
CA GLY A 52 -14.29 5.02 0.60
C GLY A 52 -14.81 4.73 2.01
N PRO A 53 -16.12 4.41 2.16
CA PRO A 53 -16.67 3.97 3.45
C PRO A 53 -15.98 2.73 4.02
N MET A 54 -15.71 1.73 3.18
CA MET A 54 -15.04 0.50 3.58
C MET A 54 -13.68 0.79 4.23
N THR A 55 -12.82 1.54 3.54
CA THR A 55 -11.49 1.93 4.03
C THR A 55 -11.59 2.71 5.35
N TYR A 56 -12.45 3.74 5.39
CA TYR A 56 -12.59 4.58 6.57
C TYR A 56 -13.03 3.79 7.80
N PHE A 57 -14.07 2.98 7.70
CA PHE A 57 -14.59 2.25 8.86
C PHE A 57 -13.66 1.13 9.31
N ALA A 58 -13.06 0.38 8.38
CA ALA A 58 -12.16 -0.72 8.72
C ALA A 58 -10.88 -0.20 9.42
N LEU A 59 -10.22 0.80 8.87
CA LEU A 59 -8.92 1.25 9.39
C LEU A 59 -9.07 2.14 10.62
N ARG A 60 -10.12 2.95 10.70
CA ARG A 60 -10.49 3.64 11.94
C ARG A 60 -10.83 2.64 13.05
N GLY A 61 -11.58 1.57 12.72
CA GLY A 61 -11.89 0.50 13.67
C GLY A 61 -10.63 -0.17 14.21
N LEU A 62 -9.68 -0.48 13.32
CA LEU A 62 -8.38 -1.03 13.70
C LEU A 62 -7.58 -0.06 14.59
N ALA A 63 -7.56 1.24 14.27
CA ALA A 63 -6.89 2.25 15.08
C ALA A 63 -7.52 2.37 16.48
N TYR A 64 -8.85 2.32 16.57
CA TYR A 64 -9.55 2.33 17.86
C TYR A 64 -9.31 1.05 18.66
N PHE A 65 -9.17 -0.10 17.99
CA PHE A 65 -8.77 -1.34 18.63
C PHE A 65 -7.37 -1.20 19.25
N VAL A 66 -6.39 -0.66 18.52
CA VAL A 66 -5.05 -0.40 19.08
C VAL A 66 -5.11 0.61 20.24
N LEU A 67 -5.91 1.66 20.12
CA LEU A 67 -6.08 2.66 21.19
C LEU A 67 -6.72 2.08 22.45
N SER A 68 -7.49 0.99 22.36
CA SER A 68 -8.21 0.39 23.49
C SER A 68 -7.33 -0.34 24.51
N SER A 69 -6.01 -0.41 24.29
CA SER A 69 -5.07 -1.01 25.24
C SER A 69 -5.07 -0.30 26.59
N LYS A 70 -4.97 -1.07 27.66
CA LYS A 70 -4.76 -0.55 29.03
C LYS A 70 -3.38 0.08 29.21
N ASN A 71 -2.43 -0.32 28.37
CA ASN A 71 -1.08 0.22 28.35
C ASN A 71 -0.91 1.13 27.12
N PRO A 72 -1.10 2.44 27.26
CA PRO A 72 -1.01 3.36 26.15
C PRO A 72 0.36 3.28 25.46
N GLY A 73 0.36 3.14 24.14
CA GLY A 73 1.57 2.98 23.35
C GLY A 73 1.96 1.53 23.07
N SER A 74 1.17 0.56 23.52
CA SER A 74 1.26 -0.83 23.07
C SER A 74 0.98 -0.95 21.58
N ASP A 75 1.77 -1.78 20.91
CA ASP A 75 1.56 -2.10 19.50
C ASP A 75 0.39 -3.11 19.32
N ILE A 76 -0.04 -3.30 18.08
CA ILE A 76 -1.16 -4.19 17.77
C ILE A 76 -0.93 -5.62 18.25
N THR A 77 0.32 -6.10 18.27
CA THR A 77 0.63 -7.47 18.68
C THR A 77 0.46 -7.66 20.18
N GLU A 78 0.72 -6.63 20.98
CA GLU A 78 0.47 -6.61 22.42
C GLU A 78 -1.02 -6.48 22.71
N VAL A 79 -1.72 -5.61 21.98
CA VAL A 79 -3.16 -5.38 22.16
C VAL A 79 -4.00 -6.62 21.86
N VAL A 80 -3.66 -7.37 20.81
CA VAL A 80 -4.36 -8.64 20.53
C VAL A 80 -4.12 -9.69 21.63
N GLU A 81 -2.95 -9.73 22.25
CA GLU A 81 -2.69 -10.62 23.38
C GLU A 81 -3.47 -10.19 24.62
N GLU A 82 -3.56 -8.87 24.87
CA GLU A 82 -4.34 -8.32 25.98
C GLU A 82 -5.81 -8.70 25.90
N HIS A 83 -6.43 -8.62 24.71
CA HIS A 83 -7.86 -8.85 24.53
C HIS A 83 -8.23 -10.31 24.34
N PHE A 84 -7.39 -11.10 23.65
CA PHE A 84 -7.70 -12.47 23.24
C PHE A 84 -6.87 -13.53 23.98
N GLY A 85 -5.94 -13.12 24.84
CA GLY A 85 -5.05 -13.99 25.58
C GLY A 85 -3.87 -14.53 24.77
N LYS A 86 -2.93 -15.19 25.46
CA LYS A 86 -1.61 -15.56 24.91
C LYS A 86 -1.67 -16.46 23.67
N THR A 87 -2.56 -17.46 23.65
CA THR A 87 -2.63 -18.42 22.54
C THR A 87 -3.22 -17.80 21.29
N ALA A 88 -4.39 -17.15 21.41
CA ALA A 88 -5.03 -16.44 20.30
C ALA A 88 -4.18 -15.24 19.85
N GLY A 89 -3.54 -14.52 20.79
CA GLY A 89 -2.63 -13.43 20.48
C GLY A 89 -1.46 -13.85 19.61
N LYS A 90 -0.86 -15.02 19.84
CA LYS A 90 0.19 -15.57 18.96
C LYS A 90 -0.32 -15.88 17.57
N LEU A 91 -1.50 -16.52 17.47
CA LEU A 91 -2.10 -16.88 16.19
C LEU A 91 -2.46 -15.62 15.38
N ILE A 92 -3.10 -14.63 16.01
CA ILE A 92 -3.47 -13.38 15.36
C ILE A 92 -2.21 -12.59 14.93
N THR A 93 -1.16 -12.55 15.77
CA THR A 93 0.12 -11.92 15.40
C THR A 93 0.77 -12.63 14.19
N LEU A 94 0.69 -13.95 14.13
CA LEU A 94 1.16 -14.72 12.98
C LEU A 94 0.35 -14.41 11.71
N LEU A 95 -0.97 -14.34 11.80
CA LEU A 95 -1.85 -13.95 10.68
C LEU A 95 -1.57 -12.51 10.24
N TYR A 96 -1.37 -11.58 11.18
CA TYR A 96 -0.97 -10.21 10.89
C TYR A 96 0.35 -10.13 10.12
N PHE A 97 1.37 -10.88 10.54
CA PHE A 97 2.62 -10.99 9.81
C PHE A 97 2.40 -11.52 8.38
N PHE A 98 1.66 -12.60 8.21
CA PHE A 98 1.38 -13.19 6.90
C PHE A 98 0.44 -12.35 6.04
N ALA A 99 -0.31 -11.42 6.60
CA ALA A 99 -1.07 -10.45 5.83
C ALA A 99 -0.17 -9.39 5.18
N ILE A 100 0.91 -9.00 5.85
CA ILE A 100 1.75 -7.87 5.43
C ILE A 100 3.02 -8.33 4.71
N PHE A 101 3.66 -9.39 5.18
CA PHE A 101 4.94 -9.85 4.62
C PHE A 101 4.89 -10.19 3.12
N PRO A 102 3.86 -10.87 2.58
CA PRO A 102 3.76 -11.11 1.14
C PRO A 102 3.71 -9.83 0.31
N ILE A 103 3.21 -8.73 0.87
CA ILE A 103 3.17 -7.43 0.20
C ILE A 103 4.59 -6.89 -0.03
N LEU A 104 5.50 -7.09 0.92
CA LEU A 104 6.91 -6.72 0.73
C LEU A 104 7.55 -7.50 -0.42
N LEU A 105 7.19 -8.79 -0.59
CA LEU A 105 7.65 -9.60 -1.72
C LEU A 105 7.18 -9.00 -3.05
N ILE A 106 5.91 -8.56 -3.10
CA ILE A 106 5.33 -7.87 -4.25
C ILE A 106 6.09 -6.58 -4.56
N TYR A 107 6.43 -5.78 -3.53
CA TYR A 107 7.17 -4.52 -3.72
C TYR A 107 8.61 -4.74 -4.19
N GLY A 108 9.31 -5.74 -3.67
CA GLY A 108 10.65 -6.10 -4.14
C GLY A 108 10.66 -6.49 -5.63
N ASN A 109 9.66 -7.26 -6.06
CA ASN A 109 9.48 -7.62 -7.47
C ASN A 109 9.04 -6.40 -8.30
N GLY A 110 8.06 -5.64 -7.84
CA GLY A 110 7.50 -4.48 -8.54
C GLY A 110 8.52 -3.36 -8.79
N ILE A 111 9.35 -3.02 -7.79
CA ILE A 111 10.38 -1.99 -7.97
C ILE A 111 11.45 -2.46 -8.96
N THR A 112 11.82 -3.74 -8.92
CA THR A 112 12.77 -4.32 -9.87
C THR A 112 12.24 -4.25 -11.30
N ASN A 113 10.99 -4.67 -11.53
CA ASN A 113 10.35 -4.62 -12.85
C ASN A 113 10.19 -3.18 -13.35
N THR A 114 9.86 -2.24 -12.48
CA THR A 114 9.71 -0.81 -12.84
C THR A 114 11.05 -0.22 -13.29
N VAL A 115 12.12 -0.47 -12.56
CA VAL A 115 13.45 0.07 -12.89
C VAL A 115 14.03 -0.62 -14.12
N ASP A 116 13.89 -1.93 -14.25
CA ASP A 116 14.31 -2.68 -15.43
C ASP A 116 13.60 -2.19 -16.70
N SER A 117 12.26 -2.07 -16.65
CA SER A 117 11.48 -1.52 -17.76
C SER A 117 11.92 -0.11 -18.15
N PHE A 118 12.21 0.75 -17.19
CA PHE A 118 12.72 2.10 -17.44
C PHE A 118 14.08 2.10 -18.13
N ILE A 119 15.01 1.28 -17.66
CA ILE A 119 16.34 1.15 -18.24
C ILE A 119 16.27 0.68 -19.70
N VAL A 120 15.43 -0.32 -19.97
CA VAL A 120 15.31 -0.91 -21.31
C VAL A 120 14.54 0.01 -22.27
N ASN A 121 13.37 0.49 -21.87
CA ASN A 121 12.44 1.15 -22.80
C ASN A 121 12.67 2.67 -22.89
N GLN A 122 13.02 3.35 -21.78
CA GLN A 122 13.22 4.80 -21.80
C GLN A 122 14.68 5.21 -22.01
N LEU A 123 15.65 4.44 -21.47
CA LEU A 123 17.05 4.73 -21.67
C LEU A 123 17.67 3.98 -22.87
N GLY A 124 16.95 3.01 -23.47
CA GLY A 124 17.45 2.22 -24.60
C GLY A 124 18.66 1.33 -24.27
N MET A 125 18.85 1.02 -22.98
CA MET A 125 19.99 0.20 -22.52
C MET A 125 19.61 -1.27 -22.44
N ALA A 126 20.61 -2.16 -22.43
CA ALA A 126 20.35 -3.58 -22.17
C ALA A 126 19.82 -3.80 -20.75
N SER A 127 18.92 -4.78 -20.59
CA SER A 127 18.43 -5.18 -19.26
C SER A 127 19.60 -5.60 -18.36
N PRO A 128 19.71 -5.01 -17.16
CA PRO A 128 20.73 -5.37 -16.18
C PRO A 128 20.56 -6.82 -15.70
N ASN A 129 21.64 -7.38 -15.14
CA ASN A 129 21.49 -8.65 -14.44
C ASN A 129 20.46 -8.51 -13.31
N ARG A 130 19.36 -9.25 -13.41
CA ARG A 130 18.21 -9.13 -12.50
C ARG A 130 18.59 -9.37 -11.03
N ALA A 131 19.47 -10.34 -10.75
CA ALA A 131 19.90 -10.64 -9.40
C ALA A 131 20.67 -9.45 -8.77
N ILE A 132 21.51 -8.78 -9.56
CA ILE A 132 22.27 -7.60 -9.09
C ILE A 132 21.32 -6.42 -8.91
N LEU A 133 20.48 -6.14 -9.91
CA LEU A 133 19.52 -5.02 -9.85
C LEU A 133 18.59 -5.13 -8.65
N SER A 134 17.95 -6.28 -8.47
CA SER A 134 17.02 -6.50 -7.36
C SER A 134 17.71 -6.43 -6.01
N PHE A 135 18.92 -7.00 -5.87
CA PHE A 135 19.69 -6.90 -4.63
C PHE A 135 19.98 -5.45 -4.25
N VAL A 136 20.48 -4.65 -5.18
CA VAL A 136 20.82 -3.24 -4.92
C VAL A 136 19.57 -2.44 -4.51
N LEU A 137 18.48 -2.58 -5.27
CA LEU A 137 17.24 -1.83 -4.98
C LEU A 137 16.65 -2.21 -3.61
N ILE A 138 16.54 -3.50 -3.32
CA ILE A 138 15.98 -3.99 -2.05
C ILE A 138 16.92 -3.63 -0.88
N ALA A 139 18.23 -3.74 -1.04
CA ALA A 139 19.20 -3.37 0.00
C ALA A 139 19.12 -1.87 0.33
N VAL A 140 18.97 -1.01 -0.68
CA VAL A 140 18.76 0.44 -0.46
C VAL A 140 17.48 0.69 0.32
N LEU A 141 16.35 0.09 -0.06
CA LEU A 141 15.07 0.25 0.64
C LEU A 141 15.18 -0.20 2.11
N ILE A 142 15.75 -1.37 2.36
CA ILE A 142 15.92 -1.90 3.72
C ILE A 142 16.90 -1.06 4.54
N SER A 143 17.96 -0.53 3.92
CA SER A 143 18.92 0.32 4.64
C SER A 143 18.26 1.57 5.22
N VAL A 144 17.29 2.16 4.51
CA VAL A 144 16.50 3.30 5.01
C VAL A 144 15.72 2.91 6.26
N MET A 145 15.21 1.68 6.34
CA MET A 145 14.43 1.19 7.47
C MET A 145 15.26 0.90 8.73
N LEU A 146 16.58 0.89 8.62
CA LEU A 146 17.49 0.76 9.77
C LEU A 146 17.74 2.09 10.50
N PHE A 147 17.31 3.23 9.93
CA PHE A 147 17.32 4.51 10.61
C PHE A 147 16.21 4.60 11.67
N ASN A 148 16.23 5.68 12.44
CA ASN A 148 15.19 5.89 13.44
C ASN A 148 13.84 6.29 12.78
N GLU A 149 12.74 6.03 13.50
CA GLU A 149 11.37 6.29 13.06
C GLU A 149 11.15 7.73 12.52
N LYS A 150 11.74 8.74 13.19
CA LYS A 150 11.57 10.14 12.78
C LYS A 150 12.18 10.44 11.41
N VAL A 151 13.36 9.87 11.13
CA VAL A 151 14.02 10.03 9.82
C VAL A 151 13.22 9.33 8.75
N MET A 152 12.75 8.12 9.03
CA MET A 152 11.94 7.35 8.11
C MET A 152 10.61 8.06 7.76
N LEU A 153 9.86 8.54 8.74
CA LEU A 153 8.61 9.29 8.52
C LEU A 153 8.86 10.54 7.67
N LYS A 154 9.98 11.24 7.92
CA LYS A 154 10.35 12.41 7.12
C LYS A 154 10.71 12.05 5.68
N ILE A 155 11.42 10.96 5.44
CA ILE A 155 11.73 10.49 4.09
C ILE A 155 10.43 10.13 3.36
N THR A 156 9.51 9.39 4.01
CA THR A 156 8.21 9.05 3.44
C THR A 156 7.40 10.30 3.09
N GLU A 157 7.33 11.28 3.97
CA GLU A 157 6.66 12.56 3.71
C GLU A 157 7.21 13.24 2.44
N TRP A 158 8.54 13.29 2.28
CA TRP A 158 9.18 13.88 1.10
C TRP A 158 8.91 13.11 -0.20
N LEU A 159 8.76 11.80 -0.13
CA LEU A 159 8.40 10.97 -1.29
C LEU A 159 6.93 11.13 -1.68
N VAL A 160 6.04 11.31 -0.70
CA VAL A 160 4.59 11.37 -0.94
C VAL A 160 4.16 12.66 -1.61
N TYR A 161 4.79 13.81 -1.30
CA TYR A 161 4.44 15.07 -1.96
C TYR A 161 4.56 15.01 -3.50
N PRO A 162 5.73 14.67 -4.08
CA PRO A 162 5.83 14.55 -5.53
C PRO A 162 4.97 13.40 -6.07
N LEU A 163 4.82 12.30 -5.32
CA LEU A 163 3.94 11.20 -5.71
C LEU A 163 2.50 11.68 -5.98
N VAL A 164 1.90 12.39 -5.01
CA VAL A 164 0.51 12.89 -5.14
C VAL A 164 0.39 13.86 -6.31
N LEU A 165 1.32 14.82 -6.40
CA LEU A 165 1.29 15.86 -7.43
C LEU A 165 1.45 15.28 -8.84
N ILE A 166 2.43 14.39 -9.05
CA ILE A 166 2.70 13.82 -10.37
C ILE A 166 1.61 12.83 -10.74
N LEU A 167 1.14 11.99 -9.79
CA LEU A 167 0.02 11.07 -10.03
C LEU A 167 -1.23 11.83 -10.51
N PHE A 168 -1.56 12.93 -9.84
CA PHE A 168 -2.68 13.78 -10.20
C PHE A 168 -2.47 14.47 -11.56
N ALA A 169 -1.29 15.03 -11.79
CA ALA A 169 -0.95 15.68 -13.07
C ALA A 169 -1.01 14.68 -14.24
N LEU A 170 -0.49 13.46 -14.07
CA LEU A 170 -0.60 12.38 -15.07
C LEU A 170 -2.05 12.00 -15.31
N SER A 171 -2.88 11.91 -14.26
CA SER A 171 -4.30 11.58 -14.40
C SER A 171 -5.04 12.64 -15.24
N ILE A 172 -4.74 13.93 -15.04
CA ILE A 172 -5.28 15.03 -15.87
C ILE A 172 -4.73 14.97 -17.29
N TYR A 173 -3.43 14.69 -17.42
CA TYR A 173 -2.76 14.62 -18.72
C TYR A 173 -3.33 13.50 -19.61
N LEU A 174 -3.86 12.41 -19.04
CA LEU A 174 -4.50 11.34 -19.77
C LEU A 174 -5.91 11.67 -20.26
N ILE A 175 -6.56 12.75 -19.77
CA ILE A 175 -7.95 13.07 -20.17
C ILE A 175 -8.14 13.22 -21.70
N PRO A 176 -7.24 13.90 -22.45
CA PRO A 176 -7.36 13.97 -23.90
C PRO A 176 -7.26 12.62 -24.63
N GLU A 177 -6.63 11.63 -23.99
CA GLU A 177 -6.45 10.27 -24.53
C GLU A 177 -7.60 9.32 -24.19
N TRP A 178 -8.63 9.79 -23.46
CA TRP A 178 -9.79 8.98 -23.16
C TRP A 178 -10.56 8.61 -24.42
N ASN A 179 -10.59 7.34 -24.75
CA ASN A 179 -11.24 6.82 -25.95
C ASN A 179 -12.65 6.25 -25.71
N GLY A 180 -13.03 6.06 -24.45
CA GLY A 180 -14.35 5.56 -24.06
C GLY A 180 -14.65 4.11 -24.44
N ALA A 181 -13.68 3.33 -24.94
CA ALA A 181 -13.90 1.94 -25.35
C ALA A 181 -14.53 1.12 -24.22
N MET A 182 -14.04 1.29 -22.99
CA MET A 182 -14.52 0.59 -21.79
C MET A 182 -15.95 0.96 -21.37
N LEU A 183 -16.50 2.10 -21.82
CA LEU A 183 -17.87 2.54 -21.50
C LEU A 183 -18.93 1.67 -22.18
N HIS A 184 -18.59 1.06 -23.30
CA HIS A 184 -19.47 0.20 -24.08
C HIS A 184 -19.40 -1.28 -23.67
N GLU A 185 -18.47 -1.63 -22.81
CA GLU A 185 -18.32 -2.97 -22.25
C GLU A 185 -19.27 -3.19 -21.07
N PHE A 186 -20.38 -3.87 -21.33
CA PHE A 186 -21.37 -4.22 -20.31
C PHE A 186 -21.23 -5.71 -19.98
N PRO A 187 -20.71 -6.07 -18.80
CA PRO A 187 -20.66 -7.47 -18.40
C PRO A 187 -22.07 -8.03 -18.18
N THR A 188 -22.24 -9.32 -18.41
CA THR A 188 -23.48 -10.02 -18.01
C THR A 188 -23.66 -9.89 -16.48
N ALA A 189 -24.90 -10.10 -15.98
CA ALA A 189 -25.16 -10.03 -14.54
C ALA A 189 -24.24 -10.96 -13.72
N GLY A 190 -24.01 -12.19 -14.20
CA GLY A 190 -23.07 -13.13 -13.59
C GLY A 190 -21.62 -12.64 -13.67
N GLY A 191 -21.20 -12.10 -14.83
CA GLY A 191 -19.89 -11.49 -15.04
C GLY A 191 -19.66 -10.30 -14.13
N PHE A 192 -20.69 -9.44 -13.94
CA PHE A 192 -20.62 -8.30 -13.03
C PHE A 192 -20.30 -8.72 -11.58
N VAL A 193 -21.05 -9.68 -11.05
CA VAL A 193 -20.85 -10.21 -9.69
C VAL A 193 -19.46 -10.87 -9.55
N THR A 194 -19.06 -11.68 -10.55
CA THR A 194 -17.75 -12.33 -10.57
C THR A 194 -16.62 -11.30 -10.57
N THR A 195 -16.76 -10.24 -11.39
CA THR A 195 -15.77 -9.14 -11.42
C THR A 195 -15.67 -8.45 -10.08
N LEU A 196 -16.78 -8.09 -9.45
CA LEU A 196 -16.76 -7.50 -8.10
C LEU A 196 -16.01 -8.40 -7.12
N TRP A 197 -16.34 -9.70 -7.10
CA TRP A 197 -15.73 -10.67 -6.19
C TRP A 197 -14.23 -10.79 -6.39
N LEU A 198 -13.75 -10.86 -7.62
CA LEU A 198 -12.34 -11.00 -7.95
C LEU A 198 -11.54 -9.71 -7.77
N THR A 199 -12.18 -8.55 -7.90
CA THR A 199 -11.51 -7.24 -7.79
C THR A 199 -11.49 -6.71 -6.35
N ILE A 200 -12.44 -7.11 -5.48
CA ILE A 200 -12.45 -6.68 -4.07
C ILE A 200 -11.09 -6.91 -3.38
N PRO A 201 -10.43 -8.07 -3.49
CA PRO A 201 -9.11 -8.26 -2.87
C PRO A 201 -8.06 -7.25 -3.34
N VAL A 202 -8.01 -6.94 -4.64
CA VAL A 202 -7.07 -5.95 -5.20
C VAL A 202 -7.43 -4.55 -4.75
N LEU A 203 -8.73 -4.24 -4.65
CA LEU A 203 -9.23 -2.97 -4.15
C LEU A 203 -8.86 -2.76 -2.67
N VAL A 204 -9.11 -3.77 -1.82
CA VAL A 204 -8.71 -3.77 -0.40
C VAL A 204 -7.21 -3.56 -0.27
N PHE A 205 -6.42 -4.28 -1.05
CA PHE A 205 -4.97 -4.12 -1.08
C PHE A 205 -4.53 -2.71 -1.49
N SER A 206 -5.20 -2.11 -2.48
CA SER A 206 -4.85 -0.79 -3.03
C SER A 206 -5.14 0.38 -2.08
N PHE A 207 -6.05 0.19 -1.11
CA PHE A 207 -6.41 1.20 -0.13
C PHE A 207 -5.86 0.89 1.27
N ASN A 208 -5.09 -0.21 1.39
CA ASN A 208 -4.61 -0.69 2.67
C ASN A 208 -3.47 0.14 3.24
N HIS A 209 -3.66 0.69 4.43
CA HIS A 209 -2.60 1.29 5.24
C HIS A 209 -2.56 0.72 6.67
N SER A 210 -3.18 -0.45 6.87
CA SER A 210 -3.18 -1.15 8.17
C SER A 210 -1.79 -1.36 8.77
N PRO A 211 -0.71 -1.57 7.99
CA PRO A 211 0.62 -1.75 8.56
C PRO A 211 1.18 -0.54 9.30
N ALA A 212 0.67 0.68 9.02
CA ALA A 212 1.08 1.90 9.69
C ALA A 212 0.15 2.30 10.85
N ILE A 213 -1.01 1.63 11.01
CA ILE A 213 -2.05 1.99 11.97
C ILE A 213 -1.56 1.90 13.41
N SER A 214 -0.79 0.88 13.76
CA SER A 214 -0.25 0.72 15.12
C SER A 214 0.66 1.89 15.49
N SER A 215 1.66 2.19 14.67
CA SER A 215 2.57 3.33 14.87
C SER A 215 1.82 4.68 14.85
N PHE A 216 0.85 4.84 13.96
CA PHE A 216 -0.02 6.02 13.90
C PHE A 216 -0.78 6.22 15.21
N THR A 217 -1.49 5.21 15.69
CA THR A 217 -2.29 5.27 16.91
C THR A 217 -1.44 5.58 18.14
N CYS A 218 -0.31 4.88 18.31
CA CYS A 218 0.64 5.15 19.38
C CYS A 218 1.19 6.59 19.34
N SER A 219 1.43 7.11 18.14
CA SER A 219 1.91 8.47 17.93
C SER A 219 0.84 9.50 18.28
N GLN A 220 -0.42 9.27 17.90
CA GLN A 220 -1.56 10.13 18.26
C GLN A 220 -1.75 10.17 19.78
N PHE A 221 -1.66 9.03 20.45
CA PHE A 221 -1.76 9.02 21.91
C PHE A 221 -0.60 9.78 22.59
N ARG A 222 0.63 9.63 22.09
CA ARG A 222 1.80 10.39 22.60
C ARG A 222 1.64 11.91 22.45
N GLU A 223 1.04 12.36 21.36
CA GLU A 223 0.82 13.78 21.07
C GLU A 223 -0.31 14.38 21.94
N TYR A 224 -1.48 13.74 21.94
CA TYR A 224 -2.67 14.30 22.58
C TYR A 224 -2.85 13.89 24.05
N LYS A 225 -2.11 12.90 24.54
CA LYS A 225 -1.99 12.49 25.97
C LYS A 225 -3.29 12.07 26.65
N THR A 226 -4.41 12.03 25.96
CA THR A 226 -5.71 11.58 26.46
C THR A 226 -6.38 10.67 25.45
N PHE A 227 -7.15 9.68 25.92
CA PHE A 227 -7.90 8.79 25.03
C PHE A 227 -8.88 9.58 24.14
N ASP A 228 -9.66 10.48 24.73
CA ASP A 228 -10.65 11.30 24.03
C ASP A 228 -9.98 12.21 22.95
N GLY A 229 -8.85 12.80 23.28
CA GLY A 229 -8.07 13.59 22.34
C GLY A 229 -7.53 12.74 21.17
N ALA A 230 -6.87 11.63 21.48
CA ALA A 230 -6.33 10.71 20.47
C ALA A 230 -7.45 10.14 19.59
N GLU A 231 -8.55 9.67 20.15
CA GLU A 231 -9.71 9.12 19.44
C GLU A 231 -10.26 10.10 18.39
N ARG A 232 -10.49 11.36 18.81
CA ARG A 232 -11.00 12.40 17.91
C ARG A 232 -10.04 12.68 16.75
N HIS A 233 -8.74 12.81 17.03
CA HIS A 233 -7.74 13.11 16.02
C HIS A 233 -7.48 11.90 15.10
N ILE A 234 -7.50 10.67 15.62
CA ILE A 234 -7.49 9.45 14.81
C ILE A 234 -8.66 9.45 13.82
N GLY A 235 -9.89 9.63 14.31
CA GLY A 235 -11.07 9.64 13.44
C GLY A 235 -11.04 10.75 12.39
N HIS A 236 -10.48 11.92 12.73
CA HIS A 236 -10.32 13.06 11.83
C HIS A 236 -9.26 12.79 10.75
N THR A 237 -8.10 12.29 11.14
CA THR A 237 -6.99 11.94 10.25
C THR A 237 -7.38 10.81 9.29
N GLU A 238 -8.01 9.74 9.81
CA GLU A 238 -8.50 8.63 8.98
C GLU A 238 -9.56 9.07 7.96
N LYS A 239 -10.47 9.97 8.35
CA LYS A 239 -11.44 10.55 7.42
C LYS A 239 -10.73 11.33 6.30
N GLY A 240 -9.73 12.14 6.65
CA GLY A 240 -8.92 12.86 5.68
C GLY A 240 -8.19 11.92 4.73
N THR A 241 -7.48 10.91 5.30
CA THR A 241 -6.75 9.89 4.54
C THR A 241 -7.65 9.15 3.55
N SER A 242 -8.79 8.62 4.03
CA SER A 242 -9.73 7.89 3.17
C SER A 242 -10.31 8.78 2.06
N THR A 243 -10.55 10.07 2.36
CA THR A 243 -11.08 11.01 1.37
C THR A 243 -10.06 11.31 0.27
N ILE A 244 -8.79 11.60 0.63
CA ILE A 244 -7.75 11.86 -0.38
C ILE A 244 -7.40 10.60 -1.16
N LEU A 245 -7.38 9.44 -0.50
CA LEU A 245 -7.19 8.16 -1.20
C LEU A 245 -8.29 7.92 -2.22
N LEU A 246 -9.56 8.05 -1.81
CA LEU A 246 -10.70 7.87 -2.72
C LEU A 246 -10.59 8.80 -3.94
N PHE A 247 -10.34 10.08 -3.72
CA PHE A 247 -10.27 11.05 -4.80
C PHE A 247 -9.09 10.79 -5.74
N PHE A 248 -7.86 10.76 -5.22
CA PHE A 248 -6.67 10.67 -6.08
C PHE A 248 -6.51 9.28 -6.72
N VAL A 249 -6.74 8.22 -5.95
CA VAL A 249 -6.57 6.85 -6.47
C VAL A 249 -7.65 6.53 -7.50
N MET A 250 -8.93 6.83 -7.20
CA MET A 250 -10.00 6.51 -8.16
C MET A 250 -9.93 7.40 -9.39
N PHE A 251 -9.56 8.68 -9.27
CA PHE A 251 -9.34 9.53 -10.43
C PHE A 251 -8.23 8.98 -11.34
N PHE A 252 -7.12 8.53 -10.74
CA PHE A 252 -6.04 7.85 -11.49
C PHE A 252 -6.53 6.56 -12.17
N VAL A 253 -7.24 5.70 -11.44
CA VAL A 253 -7.74 4.43 -11.96
C VAL A 253 -8.71 4.67 -13.13
N PHE A 254 -9.67 5.59 -12.98
CA PHE A 254 -10.58 5.96 -14.05
C PHE A 254 -9.84 6.54 -15.27
N SER A 255 -8.86 7.42 -15.05
CA SER A 255 -8.06 7.98 -16.16
C SER A 255 -7.35 6.88 -16.94
N CYS A 256 -6.73 5.92 -16.25
CA CYS A 256 -6.05 4.79 -16.92
C CYS A 256 -7.05 3.90 -17.69
N VAL A 257 -8.17 3.53 -17.08
CA VAL A 257 -9.17 2.63 -17.67
C VAL A 257 -9.86 3.27 -18.87
N LEU A 258 -10.11 4.57 -18.83
CA LEU A 258 -10.71 5.30 -19.96
C LEU A 258 -9.74 5.55 -21.14
N THR A 259 -8.42 5.46 -20.86
CA THR A 259 -7.37 5.65 -21.88
C THR A 259 -7.02 4.36 -22.61
N LEU A 260 -7.25 3.18 -21.99
CA LEU A 260 -6.81 1.89 -22.49
C LEU A 260 -7.97 1.05 -23.02
N THR A 261 -7.66 0.17 -23.98
CA THR A 261 -8.59 -0.85 -24.46
C THR A 261 -8.50 -2.13 -23.62
N PRO A 262 -9.50 -3.03 -23.68
CA PRO A 262 -9.44 -4.34 -23.00
C PRO A 262 -8.19 -5.14 -23.36
N GLU A 263 -7.80 -5.16 -24.65
CA GLU A 263 -6.63 -5.89 -25.17
C GLU A 263 -5.32 -5.32 -24.57
N GLU A 264 -5.24 -4.01 -24.42
CA GLU A 264 -4.07 -3.33 -23.81
C GLU A 264 -3.93 -3.63 -22.32
N LEU A 265 -5.03 -3.76 -21.60
CA LEU A 265 -5.03 -4.19 -20.19
C LEU A 265 -4.54 -5.64 -20.06
N VAL A 266 -4.95 -6.54 -20.96
CA VAL A 266 -4.45 -7.92 -21.02
C VAL A 266 -2.95 -7.93 -21.32
N ALA A 267 -2.48 -7.11 -22.26
CA ALA A 267 -1.06 -6.98 -22.58
C ALA A 267 -0.24 -6.44 -21.41
N ALA A 268 -0.75 -5.45 -20.66
CA ALA A 268 -0.12 -4.93 -19.46
C ALA A 268 0.02 -6.01 -18.36
N LYS A 269 -1.00 -6.83 -18.15
CA LYS A 269 -0.95 -7.98 -17.23
C LYS A 269 0.13 -8.98 -17.63
N ALA A 270 0.22 -9.31 -18.91
CA ALA A 270 1.19 -10.27 -19.45
C ALA A 270 2.64 -9.80 -19.28
N GLN A 271 2.90 -8.50 -19.35
CA GLN A 271 4.24 -7.92 -19.17
C GLN A 271 4.70 -7.87 -17.69
N ASN A 272 3.80 -8.12 -16.74
CA ASN A 272 4.09 -8.09 -15.30
C ASN A 272 4.73 -6.77 -14.81
N ILE A 273 4.31 -5.64 -15.41
CA ILE A 273 4.75 -4.28 -15.06
C ILE A 273 3.57 -3.45 -14.56
N SER A 274 3.86 -2.34 -13.89
CA SER A 274 2.84 -1.40 -13.45
C SER A 274 2.12 -0.76 -14.64
N ILE A 275 0.87 -0.31 -14.43
CA ILE A 275 0.13 0.41 -15.47
C ILE A 275 0.87 1.67 -15.94
N LEU A 276 1.59 2.35 -15.05
CA LEU A 276 2.38 3.53 -15.39
C LEU A 276 3.58 3.20 -16.26
N SER A 277 4.26 2.08 -16.00
CA SER A 277 5.32 1.58 -16.88
C SER A 277 4.77 1.17 -18.25
N PHE A 278 3.58 0.56 -18.29
CA PHE A 278 2.92 0.22 -19.55
C PHE A 278 2.56 1.46 -20.37
N LEU A 279 1.96 2.47 -19.74
CA LEU A 279 1.64 3.75 -20.38
C LEU A 279 2.90 4.46 -20.88
N ALA A 280 3.98 4.42 -20.10
CA ALA A 280 5.28 5.00 -20.50
C ALA A 280 5.89 4.32 -21.73
N ASN A 281 5.65 3.01 -21.88
CA ASN A 281 6.11 2.25 -23.05
C ASN A 281 5.20 2.42 -24.29
N LYS A 282 3.91 2.74 -24.06
CA LYS A 282 2.91 2.91 -25.12
C LYS A 282 2.97 4.29 -25.76
N PHE A 283 3.07 5.36 -24.94
CA PHE A 283 3.01 6.72 -25.43
C PHE A 283 4.39 7.27 -25.76
N ASP A 284 4.58 7.73 -27.01
CA ASP A 284 5.77 8.47 -27.41
C ASP A 284 5.69 9.93 -26.95
N ASN A 285 5.66 10.11 -25.62
CA ASN A 285 5.54 11.38 -24.95
C ASN A 285 6.51 11.47 -23.78
N PRO A 286 7.47 12.41 -23.78
CA PRO A 286 8.49 12.50 -22.73
C PRO A 286 7.90 12.65 -21.31
N TYR A 287 6.76 13.32 -21.14
CA TYR A 287 6.13 13.46 -19.83
C TYR A 287 5.66 12.12 -19.28
N ILE A 288 4.93 11.32 -20.07
CA ILE A 288 4.47 10.00 -19.63
C ILE A 288 5.66 9.05 -19.49
N SER A 289 6.59 9.06 -20.46
CA SER A 289 7.74 8.16 -20.51
C SER A 289 8.66 8.27 -19.29
N TYR A 290 8.85 9.46 -18.74
CA TYR A 290 9.72 9.66 -17.57
C TYR A 290 8.95 9.79 -16.26
N PHE A 291 7.82 10.50 -16.23
CA PHE A 291 7.06 10.67 -14.98
C PHE A 291 6.27 9.41 -14.59
N GLY A 292 5.83 8.59 -15.53
CA GLY A 292 5.15 7.33 -15.24
C GLY A 292 5.99 6.39 -14.37
N PRO A 293 7.18 5.97 -14.83
CA PRO A 293 8.09 5.14 -14.03
C PRO A 293 8.54 5.81 -12.73
N LEU A 294 8.75 7.14 -12.71
CA LEU A 294 9.10 7.87 -11.50
C LEU A 294 8.00 7.76 -10.44
N VAL A 295 6.74 7.98 -10.82
CA VAL A 295 5.60 7.82 -9.91
C VAL A 295 5.49 6.38 -9.41
N ALA A 296 5.66 5.40 -10.30
CA ALA A 296 5.65 3.99 -9.90
C ALA A 296 6.75 3.69 -8.87
N PHE A 297 7.96 4.19 -9.09
CA PHE A 297 9.08 4.06 -8.17
C PHE A 297 8.78 4.71 -6.81
N LEU A 298 8.28 5.96 -6.79
CA LEU A 298 7.94 6.69 -5.57
C LEU A 298 6.82 5.99 -4.80
N ALA A 299 5.77 5.52 -5.50
CA ALA A 299 4.65 4.82 -4.91
C ALA A 299 5.07 3.51 -4.24
N ILE A 300 5.84 2.68 -4.94
CA ILE A 300 6.34 1.41 -4.39
C ILE A 300 7.25 1.68 -3.20
N THR A 301 8.14 2.66 -3.29
CA THR A 301 9.10 3.00 -2.22
C THR A 301 8.41 3.50 -0.96
N SER A 302 7.48 4.45 -1.06
CA SER A 302 6.74 4.99 0.09
C SER A 302 5.89 3.92 0.77
N SER A 303 5.20 3.11 -0.01
CA SER A 303 4.37 2.03 0.49
C SER A 303 5.20 0.88 1.10
N PHE A 304 6.36 0.58 0.53
CA PHE A 304 7.32 -0.37 1.10
C PHE A 304 7.67 0.00 2.54
N PHE A 305 7.94 1.27 2.83
CA PHE A 305 8.33 1.72 4.17
C PHE A 305 7.22 1.47 5.20
N GLY A 306 5.98 1.81 4.88
CA GLY A 306 4.85 1.53 5.77
C GLY A 306 4.65 0.04 6.02
N HIS A 307 4.68 -0.77 4.97
CA HIS A 307 4.51 -2.22 5.09
C HIS A 307 5.69 -2.92 5.77
N TYR A 308 6.91 -2.41 5.60
CA TYR A 308 8.07 -2.92 6.33
C TYR A 308 7.90 -2.74 7.85
N MET A 309 7.37 -1.61 8.31
CA MET A 309 7.09 -1.39 9.74
C MET A 309 6.14 -2.45 10.29
N GLY A 310 4.99 -2.65 9.65
CA GLY A 310 4.00 -3.62 10.09
C GLY A 310 4.51 -5.07 10.02
N ALA A 311 5.23 -5.45 8.96
CA ALA A 311 5.82 -6.78 8.86
C ALA A 311 6.88 -7.03 9.92
N ARG A 312 7.72 -6.03 10.21
CA ARG A 312 8.72 -6.09 11.28
C ARG A 312 8.04 -6.23 12.64
N GLU A 313 7.03 -5.41 12.92
CA GLU A 313 6.24 -5.47 14.16
C GLU A 313 5.64 -6.88 14.35
N GLY A 314 5.01 -7.43 13.32
CA GLY A 314 4.45 -8.79 13.37
C GLY A 314 5.50 -9.87 13.62
N LEU A 315 6.63 -9.85 12.90
CA LEU A 315 7.68 -10.86 13.03
C LEU A 315 8.41 -10.76 14.38
N GLU A 316 8.82 -9.54 14.76
CA GLU A 316 9.51 -9.31 16.03
C GLU A 316 8.58 -9.56 17.22
N GLY A 317 7.31 -9.14 17.15
CA GLY A 317 6.30 -9.41 18.16
C GLY A 317 6.07 -10.91 18.36
N LEU A 318 5.97 -11.68 17.27
CA LEU A 318 5.85 -13.15 17.34
C LEU A 318 7.10 -13.78 17.97
N TYR A 319 8.30 -13.34 17.57
CA TYR A 319 9.56 -13.85 18.13
C TYR A 319 9.65 -13.60 19.63
N LEU A 320 9.28 -12.40 20.11
CA LEU A 320 9.29 -12.04 21.51
C LEU A 320 8.28 -12.82 22.35
N LYS A 321 7.09 -13.10 21.79
CA LYS A 321 6.09 -13.94 22.44
C LYS A 321 6.55 -15.41 22.64
N ILE A 322 7.52 -15.85 21.82
CA ILE A 322 8.08 -17.21 21.91
C ILE A 322 9.33 -17.24 22.84
N LYS A 323 10.21 -16.24 22.72
CA LYS A 323 11.52 -16.24 23.41
C LYS A 323 11.55 -15.38 24.69
N GLY A 324 10.53 -14.54 24.90
CA GLY A 324 10.47 -13.60 26.03
C GLY A 324 11.22 -12.29 25.78
N GLU A 325 11.11 -11.36 26.72
CA GLU A 325 11.62 -9.98 26.56
C GLU A 325 13.14 -9.82 26.73
N SER A 326 13.86 -10.84 27.17
CA SER A 326 15.34 -10.79 27.39
C SER A 326 16.16 -10.70 26.09
N VAL A 327 15.49 -10.58 24.94
CA VAL A 327 16.11 -10.53 23.61
C VAL A 327 16.74 -9.16 23.33
N ASN A 328 17.95 -9.18 22.76
CA ASN A 328 18.59 -7.94 22.28
C ASN A 328 17.85 -7.38 21.06
N ARG A 329 17.06 -6.35 21.26
CA ARG A 329 16.23 -5.70 20.23
C ARG A 329 17.04 -5.24 19.01
N LYS A 330 18.26 -4.75 19.20
CA LYS A 330 19.11 -4.32 18.09
C LYS A 330 19.55 -5.50 17.21
N LYS A 331 19.93 -6.62 17.83
CA LYS A 331 20.27 -7.85 17.08
C LYS A 331 19.06 -8.42 16.36
N LEU A 332 17.88 -8.39 16.99
CA LEU A 332 16.65 -8.85 16.40
C LEU A 332 16.29 -8.01 15.15
N ASN A 333 16.37 -6.69 15.23
CA ASN A 333 16.11 -5.80 14.09
C ASN A 333 17.05 -6.08 12.89
N TYR A 334 18.35 -6.29 13.12
CA TYR A 334 19.26 -6.66 12.03
C TYR A 334 18.96 -8.06 11.45
N ALA A 335 18.57 -9.03 12.29
CA ALA A 335 18.20 -10.35 11.83
C ALA A 335 16.92 -10.31 10.98
N THR A 336 15.92 -9.53 11.40
CA THR A 336 14.68 -9.28 10.63
C THR A 336 14.99 -8.60 9.30
N ALA A 337 15.85 -7.58 9.29
CA ALA A 337 16.26 -6.90 8.05
C ALA A 337 16.98 -7.85 7.09
N LEU A 338 17.88 -8.69 7.59
CA LEU A 338 18.56 -9.70 6.77
C LEU A 338 17.59 -10.76 6.23
N PHE A 339 16.66 -11.23 7.05
CA PHE A 339 15.61 -12.15 6.61
C PHE A 339 14.77 -11.56 5.48
N PHE A 340 14.32 -10.30 5.63
CA PHE A 340 13.56 -9.61 4.58
C PHE A 340 14.41 -9.40 3.32
N LEU A 341 15.68 -8.98 3.45
CA LEU A 341 16.57 -8.81 2.30
C LEU A 341 16.68 -10.10 1.47
N LEU A 342 16.95 -11.23 2.12
CA LEU A 342 17.16 -12.51 1.43
C LEU A 342 15.87 -13.03 0.79
N THR A 343 14.73 -12.92 1.48
CA THR A 343 13.45 -13.43 0.98
C THR A 343 12.91 -12.56 -0.17
N LEU A 344 12.96 -11.22 -0.04
CA LEU A 344 12.54 -10.31 -1.09
C LEU A 344 13.43 -10.45 -2.33
N TRP A 345 14.73 -10.53 -2.13
CA TRP A 345 15.70 -10.73 -3.22
C TRP A 345 15.46 -12.05 -3.95
N GLY A 346 15.29 -13.15 -3.22
CA GLY A 346 14.99 -14.46 -3.81
C GLY A 346 13.71 -14.44 -4.67
N VAL A 347 12.64 -13.84 -4.16
CA VAL A 347 11.37 -13.71 -4.91
C VAL A 347 11.53 -12.78 -6.12
N ALA A 348 12.26 -11.67 -5.98
CA ALA A 348 12.50 -10.75 -7.09
C ALA A 348 13.32 -11.40 -8.24
N ILE A 349 14.23 -12.35 -7.95
CA ILE A 349 14.93 -13.14 -8.96
C ILE A 349 13.97 -14.05 -9.72
N ILE A 350 13.06 -14.75 -9.00
CA ILE A 350 12.07 -15.67 -9.58
C ILE A 350 11.05 -14.92 -10.46
N ASN A 351 10.78 -13.65 -10.16
CA ASN A 351 9.84 -12.78 -10.88
C ASN A 351 8.44 -13.36 -11.06
N PRO A 352 7.74 -13.75 -9.98
CA PRO A 352 6.37 -14.24 -10.08
C PRO A 352 5.43 -13.14 -10.57
N SER A 353 4.22 -13.52 -11.03
CA SER A 353 3.18 -12.57 -11.39
C SER A 353 2.80 -11.71 -10.20
N ILE A 354 3.00 -10.38 -10.31
CA ILE A 354 2.68 -9.42 -9.26
C ILE A 354 1.18 -9.42 -8.99
N LEU A 355 0.38 -9.32 -10.05
CA LEU A 355 -1.08 -9.31 -9.92
C LEU A 355 -1.60 -10.65 -9.37
N GLY A 356 -1.01 -11.78 -9.79
CA GLY A 356 -1.33 -13.10 -9.24
C GLY A 356 -1.03 -13.22 -7.74
N LEU A 357 0.05 -12.63 -7.26
CA LEU A 357 0.35 -12.58 -5.81
C LEU A 357 -0.64 -11.68 -5.05
N ILE A 358 -1.06 -10.54 -5.63
CA ILE A 358 -2.07 -9.67 -5.03
C ILE A 358 -3.42 -10.39 -4.94
N GLU A 359 -3.86 -11.02 -6.03
CA GLU A 359 -5.15 -11.72 -6.12
C GLU A 359 -5.23 -12.93 -5.20
N SER A 360 -4.14 -13.69 -5.06
CA SER A 360 -4.15 -14.98 -4.34
C SER A 360 -3.71 -14.88 -2.87
N LEU A 361 -2.85 -13.96 -2.52
CA LEU A 361 -2.27 -13.85 -1.18
C LEU A 361 -2.58 -12.51 -0.51
N GLY A 362 -2.13 -11.39 -1.10
CA GLY A 362 -2.16 -10.09 -0.44
C GLY A 362 -3.58 -9.65 -0.10
N GLY A 363 -4.46 -9.56 -1.08
CA GLY A 363 -5.82 -9.07 -0.91
C GLY A 363 -6.67 -9.91 0.03
N PRO A 364 -6.81 -11.24 -0.19
CA PRO A 364 -7.66 -12.09 0.65
C PRO A 364 -7.23 -12.13 2.13
N ILE A 365 -5.93 -12.20 2.41
CA ILE A 365 -5.45 -12.29 3.80
C ILE A 365 -5.65 -10.95 4.53
N ILE A 366 -5.43 -9.81 3.84
CA ILE A 366 -5.71 -8.49 4.41
C ILE A 366 -7.20 -8.33 4.71
N ALA A 367 -8.07 -8.74 3.78
CA ALA A 367 -9.50 -8.69 3.98
C ALA A 367 -9.93 -9.48 5.22
N MET A 368 -9.38 -10.67 5.46
CA MET A 368 -9.67 -11.47 6.66
C MET A 368 -9.26 -10.79 7.98
N ILE A 369 -8.29 -9.87 7.96
CA ILE A 369 -7.85 -9.15 9.15
C ILE A 369 -8.67 -7.89 9.40
N LEU A 370 -9.13 -7.23 8.33
CA LEU A 370 -9.84 -5.96 8.40
C LEU A 370 -11.36 -6.14 8.62
N PHE A 371 -11.92 -7.29 8.31
CA PHE A 371 -13.34 -7.61 8.41
C PHE A 371 -13.62 -8.85 9.25
#